data_682832c6a64fc9e117c0803a5cf60139
#
_entry.id   682832c6a64fc9e117c0803a5cf60139
#
_cell.length_a   1.000
_cell.length_b   1.000
_cell.length_c   1.000
_cell.angle_alpha   90.00
_cell.angle_beta   90.00
_cell.angle_gamma   90.00
#
_symmetry.space_group_name_H-M   'P 1'
#
loop_
_entity.id
_entity.type
_entity.pdbx_description
1 polymer ?
#
loop_
_entity_poly.entity_id
_entity_poly.type
_entity_poly.pdbx_seq_one_letter_code
_entity_poly.pdbx_strand_id
1 'polypeptide(L)'
;MKKIYLQLVLTALSVVSIAQNINLQEDTTTNLYDSRQGSCAMSDIDNDGDLDLIITGADAQLTNRKTTLYSNDGLGNFTEIIGTGLSNWSEGGKIAFADVDGDADQDLLITGRDGSPNYYAHFYLNDGSGNFTPDTTQPFEPSIGGNLEFADIDNDGDLDLFMTGRDNNNLIFSKLYQNDGTGEFSEVTSTPFISEGGSASAFFDMDNDNDLDLILAGKNNNNQKNTTLYENDGAGNFTLVSNTPFENVSNAAIAIDDSDNDGDIDVLINGENEAFETICQLYLNDGTGAFNLLVGTPFIQTAVGTVDFADFDNDNDMDVLVSGSVAGQTFAAHIYENQGMNNFGLVDILETVYLSSTALGDIDNDNDLDAIIIGIAQLSNDIFKPRVYENMLTTLSNGTAVIGLKENIVLYPNPTAGNVNIQTEHTFATSIKIYNLIGELVFSQDNLNPNNQISLQQPSGIYMVVAKSMNSTSTSKLIIK
;
A
#
# COMPACT_ATOMS: atom_id res chain seq x y z
N MET A 1 -30.90 -29.88 41.10
CA MET A 1 -29.92 -29.82 39.98
C MET A 1 -29.66 -28.37 39.70
N LYS A 2 -28.54 -27.85 40.18
CA LYS A 2 -28.09 -26.46 39.87
C LYS A 2 -27.28 -26.48 38.58
N LYS A 3 -27.75 -25.79 37.55
CA LYS A 3 -26.98 -25.55 36.34
C LYS A 3 -25.92 -24.49 36.64
N ILE A 4 -24.67 -24.89 36.56
CA ILE A 4 -23.50 -23.98 36.60
C ILE A 4 -23.32 -23.48 35.18
N TYR A 5 -23.52 -22.18 34.93
CA TYR A 5 -23.13 -21.50 33.71
C TYR A 5 -21.65 -21.17 33.83
N LEU A 6 -20.84 -21.85 33.01
CA LEU A 6 -19.44 -21.49 32.78
C LEU A 6 -19.41 -20.28 31.83
N GLN A 7 -19.20 -19.09 32.37
CA GLN A 7 -18.90 -17.91 31.55
C GLN A 7 -17.44 -18.04 31.05
N LEU A 8 -17.28 -18.30 29.77
CA LEU A 8 -16.01 -18.15 29.10
C LEU A 8 -15.72 -16.64 28.98
N VAL A 9 -14.84 -16.14 29.82
CA VAL A 9 -14.27 -14.80 29.62
C VAL A 9 -13.19 -14.95 28.53
N LEU A 10 -13.50 -14.61 27.30
CA LEU A 10 -12.49 -14.32 26.29
C LEU A 10 -11.79 -13.01 26.72
N THR A 11 -10.62 -13.11 27.30
CA THR A 11 -9.71 -11.98 27.36
C THR A 11 -9.12 -11.82 25.95
N ALA A 12 -9.56 -10.81 25.23
CA ALA A 12 -8.82 -10.31 24.08
C ALA A 12 -7.42 -9.92 24.60
N LEU A 13 -6.39 -10.64 24.18
CA LEU A 13 -5.03 -10.12 24.24
C LEU A 13 -4.98 -9.02 23.17
N SER A 14 -5.03 -7.78 23.59
CA SER A 14 -4.54 -6.70 22.75
C SER A 14 -3.04 -6.95 22.55
N VAL A 15 -2.65 -7.35 21.37
CA VAL A 15 -1.27 -7.24 20.93
C VAL A 15 -1.04 -5.74 20.83
N VAL A 16 -0.29 -5.17 21.76
CA VAL A 16 0.23 -3.82 21.61
C VAL A 16 1.29 -3.93 20.54
N SER A 17 0.97 -3.56 19.31
CA SER A 17 1.99 -3.34 18.29
C SER A 17 2.85 -2.18 18.80
N ILE A 18 4.14 -2.32 18.71
CA ILE A 18 5.08 -1.25 19.08
C ILE A 18 5.38 -0.57 17.77
N ALA A 19 4.90 0.66 17.60
CA ALA A 19 5.25 1.49 16.45
C ALA A 19 6.76 1.41 16.18
N GLN A 20 7.11 1.18 14.95
CA GLN A 20 8.48 1.15 14.46
C GLN A 20 8.73 2.47 13.74
N ASN A 21 9.97 2.90 13.58
CA ASN A 21 10.21 4.11 12.79
C ASN A 21 10.15 3.76 11.31
N ILE A 22 9.34 4.44 10.55
CA ILE A 22 9.35 4.42 9.09
C ILE A 22 10.76 4.82 8.61
N ASN A 23 11.38 3.99 7.78
CA ASN A 23 12.74 4.19 7.29
C ASN A 23 12.90 3.67 5.87
N LEU A 24 12.31 4.36 4.91
CA LEU A 24 12.40 4.02 3.50
C LEU A 24 13.77 4.41 2.93
N GLN A 25 14.52 3.43 2.47
CA GLN A 25 15.84 3.63 1.87
C GLN A 25 15.82 3.32 0.38
N GLU A 26 16.26 4.26 -0.45
CA GLU A 26 16.36 4.04 -1.90
C GLU A 26 17.39 2.93 -2.20
N ASP A 27 16.95 1.84 -2.85
CA ASP A 27 17.86 0.90 -3.48
C ASP A 27 18.41 1.48 -4.77
N THR A 28 19.69 1.83 -4.76
CA THR A 28 20.38 2.39 -5.92
C THR A 28 20.98 1.33 -6.83
N THR A 29 20.88 0.05 -6.46
CA THR A 29 21.44 -1.09 -7.21
C THR A 29 20.49 -1.66 -8.24
N THR A 30 19.18 -1.58 -7.99
CA THR A 30 18.12 -2.03 -8.89
C THR A 30 18.10 -1.17 -10.17
N ASN A 31 18.15 -1.86 -11.32
CA ASN A 31 18.20 -1.21 -12.62
C ASN A 31 16.92 -1.47 -13.41
N LEU A 32 15.91 -0.64 -13.17
CA LEU A 32 14.65 -0.66 -13.88
C LEU A 32 14.68 0.23 -15.12
N TYR A 33 13.80 -0.06 -16.08
CA TYR A 33 13.69 0.72 -17.31
C TYR A 33 13.13 2.12 -17.01
N ASP A 34 13.76 3.16 -17.59
CA ASP A 34 13.30 4.54 -17.47
C ASP A 34 11.83 4.68 -17.90
N SER A 35 10.99 5.22 -17.02
CA SER A 35 9.56 5.35 -17.25
C SER A 35 9.13 6.82 -17.22
N ARG A 36 8.98 7.40 -18.40
CA ARG A 36 8.36 8.72 -18.56
C ARG A 36 6.87 8.56 -18.84
N GLN A 37 6.02 9.20 -18.02
CA GLN A 37 4.56 9.22 -18.19
C GLN A 37 3.92 7.83 -18.23
N GLY A 38 4.52 6.88 -17.57
CA GLY A 38 4.05 5.51 -17.48
C GLY A 38 3.25 5.24 -16.22
N SER A 39 2.99 3.97 -15.99
CA SER A 39 2.36 3.41 -14.81
C SER A 39 3.16 2.22 -14.33
N CYS A 40 3.08 1.91 -13.04
CA CYS A 40 3.61 0.67 -12.47
C CYS A 40 2.52 -0.02 -11.65
N ALA A 41 2.64 -1.34 -11.53
CA ALA A 41 1.82 -2.17 -10.66
C ALA A 41 2.62 -3.40 -10.23
N MET A 42 2.30 -3.95 -9.07
CA MET A 42 2.85 -5.21 -8.57
C MET A 42 1.75 -6.27 -8.45
N SER A 43 2.12 -7.51 -8.71
CA SER A 43 1.27 -8.69 -8.53
C SER A 43 2.15 -9.93 -8.56
N ASP A 44 1.75 -10.99 -7.85
CA ASP A 44 2.34 -12.32 -8.00
C ASP A 44 1.79 -12.93 -9.31
N ILE A 45 2.59 -12.86 -10.38
CA ILE A 45 2.13 -13.26 -11.74
C ILE A 45 2.43 -14.71 -12.08
N ASP A 46 3.28 -15.38 -11.31
CA ASP A 46 3.66 -16.78 -11.56
C ASP A 46 3.37 -17.71 -10.37
N ASN A 47 2.64 -17.21 -9.37
CA ASN A 47 2.16 -17.92 -8.19
C ASN A 47 3.30 -18.51 -7.34
N ASP A 48 4.46 -17.82 -7.30
CA ASP A 48 5.59 -18.23 -6.47
C ASP A 48 5.57 -17.58 -5.07
N GLY A 49 4.68 -16.62 -4.85
CA GLY A 49 4.44 -15.92 -3.60
C GLY A 49 5.18 -14.60 -3.48
N ASP A 50 5.96 -14.21 -4.47
CA ASP A 50 6.73 -12.97 -4.51
C ASP A 50 6.02 -11.93 -5.41
N LEU A 51 6.02 -10.65 -5.02
CA LEU A 51 5.40 -9.60 -5.83
C LEU A 51 6.28 -9.22 -7.01
N ASP A 52 5.85 -9.53 -8.20
CA ASP A 52 6.47 -9.12 -9.45
C ASP A 52 6.08 -7.70 -9.86
N LEU A 53 6.82 -7.11 -10.78
CA LEU A 53 6.64 -5.71 -11.16
C LEU A 53 6.41 -5.55 -12.66
N ILE A 54 5.38 -4.79 -13.03
CA ILE A 54 5.20 -4.29 -14.39
C ILE A 54 5.40 -2.78 -14.43
N ILE A 55 6.14 -2.30 -15.44
CA ILE A 55 6.33 -0.87 -15.71
C ILE A 55 6.03 -0.59 -17.17
N THR A 56 5.18 0.39 -17.43
CA THR A 56 5.01 0.99 -18.76
C THR A 56 5.67 2.37 -18.81
N GLY A 57 6.05 2.82 -19.97
CA GLY A 57 6.58 4.16 -20.12
C GLY A 57 7.43 4.35 -21.37
N ALA A 58 7.99 5.54 -21.49
CA ALA A 58 8.89 5.90 -22.56
C ALA A 58 10.26 6.34 -22.02
N ASP A 59 11.28 6.21 -22.87
CA ASP A 59 12.57 6.84 -22.60
C ASP A 59 12.47 8.38 -22.55
N ALA A 60 13.53 9.02 -22.09
CA ALA A 60 13.60 10.48 -21.97
C ALA A 60 13.30 11.23 -23.28
N GLN A 61 13.56 10.61 -24.42
CA GLN A 61 13.38 11.19 -25.77
C GLN A 61 12.01 10.87 -26.37
N LEU A 62 11.16 10.05 -25.71
CA LEU A 62 9.90 9.50 -26.25
C LEU A 62 10.08 8.69 -27.54
N THR A 63 11.26 8.12 -27.74
CA THR A 63 11.61 7.34 -28.95
C THR A 63 11.37 5.86 -28.77
N ASN A 64 11.62 5.35 -27.56
CA ASN A 64 11.36 3.96 -27.19
C ASN A 64 10.25 3.92 -26.15
N ARG A 65 9.22 3.18 -26.44
CA ARG A 65 8.13 2.88 -25.53
C ARG A 65 8.25 1.43 -25.16
N LYS A 66 8.01 1.12 -23.88
CA LYS A 66 8.20 -0.25 -23.41
C LYS A 66 7.18 -0.56 -22.32
N THR A 67 6.68 -1.78 -22.39
CA THR A 67 6.07 -2.49 -21.27
C THR A 67 7.07 -3.51 -20.80
N THR A 68 7.56 -3.39 -19.60
CA THR A 68 8.57 -4.28 -19.03
C THR A 68 7.99 -4.99 -17.83
N LEU A 69 8.09 -6.31 -17.87
CA LEU A 69 7.74 -7.17 -16.76
C LEU A 69 9.03 -7.65 -16.09
N TYR A 70 9.05 -7.65 -14.78
CA TYR A 70 10.17 -8.11 -13.97
C TYR A 70 9.67 -9.16 -13.00
N SER A 71 10.36 -10.32 -12.94
CA SER A 71 10.18 -11.23 -11.81
C SER A 71 11.02 -10.77 -10.62
N ASN A 72 10.47 -10.92 -9.45
CA ASN A 72 11.15 -10.77 -8.16
C ASN A 72 11.64 -12.14 -7.69
N ASP A 73 12.63 -12.17 -6.83
CA ASP A 73 13.15 -13.39 -6.20
C ASP A 73 12.81 -13.48 -4.70
N GLY A 74 11.85 -12.64 -4.25
CA GLY A 74 11.44 -12.53 -2.86
C GLY A 74 12.49 -11.89 -1.93
N LEU A 75 13.48 -11.23 -2.50
CA LEU A 75 14.54 -10.49 -1.81
C LEU A 75 14.72 -9.09 -2.40
N GLY A 76 13.70 -8.56 -3.08
CA GLY A 76 13.75 -7.26 -3.74
C GLY A 76 14.56 -7.21 -5.03
N ASN A 77 15.07 -8.34 -5.54
CA ASN A 77 15.87 -8.35 -6.76
C ASN A 77 15.01 -8.59 -7.99
N PHE A 78 14.82 -7.57 -8.81
CA PHE A 78 14.02 -7.61 -10.01
C PHE A 78 14.82 -8.02 -11.26
N THR A 79 14.34 -9.04 -11.96
CA THR A 79 14.94 -9.54 -13.22
C THR A 79 13.96 -9.37 -14.38
N GLU A 80 14.37 -8.65 -15.44
CA GLU A 80 13.52 -8.43 -16.61
C GLU A 80 13.15 -9.76 -17.31
N ILE A 81 11.84 -10.01 -17.47
CA ILE A 81 11.30 -11.12 -18.24
C ILE A 81 11.27 -10.74 -19.73
N ILE A 82 11.97 -11.49 -20.55
CA ILE A 82 12.08 -11.24 -21.98
C ILE A 82 11.10 -12.09 -22.77
N GLY A 83 10.44 -11.48 -23.76
CA GLY A 83 9.56 -12.22 -24.68
C GLY A 83 8.15 -12.46 -24.15
N THR A 84 7.69 -11.63 -23.26
CA THR A 84 6.37 -11.68 -22.61
C THR A 84 5.17 -11.61 -23.56
N GLY A 85 5.37 -11.22 -24.83
CA GLY A 85 4.27 -11.00 -25.77
C GLY A 85 3.48 -9.71 -25.54
N LEU A 86 3.79 -8.97 -24.47
CA LEU A 86 3.11 -7.72 -24.16
C LEU A 86 3.44 -6.63 -25.18
N SER A 87 2.44 -5.86 -25.56
CA SER A 87 2.62 -4.70 -26.43
C SER A 87 3.31 -3.56 -25.71
N ASN A 88 4.13 -2.80 -26.42
CA ASN A 88 4.89 -1.68 -25.86
C ASN A 88 4.04 -0.42 -25.78
N TRP A 89 3.78 0.05 -24.60
CA TRP A 89 2.94 1.20 -24.28
C TRP A 89 3.70 2.29 -23.56
N SER A 90 3.22 3.51 -23.71
CA SER A 90 3.66 4.65 -22.94
C SER A 90 2.56 5.70 -22.85
N GLU A 91 2.81 6.74 -22.08
CA GLU A 91 2.04 7.96 -21.95
C GLU A 91 0.57 7.77 -21.56
N GLY A 92 0.28 8.11 -20.32
CA GLY A 92 -1.08 8.27 -19.80
C GLY A 92 -1.91 7.01 -19.71
N GLY A 93 -1.28 5.84 -19.85
CA GLY A 93 -1.93 4.56 -19.67
C GLY A 93 -2.05 4.16 -18.19
N LYS A 94 -2.86 3.15 -17.96
CA LYS A 94 -3.05 2.50 -16.65
C LYS A 94 -2.84 1.01 -16.80
N ILE A 95 -2.52 0.40 -15.68
CA ILE A 95 -2.32 -1.04 -15.51
C ILE A 95 -3.24 -1.49 -14.40
N ALA A 96 -3.95 -2.60 -14.60
CA ALA A 96 -4.71 -3.28 -13.56
C ALA A 96 -4.52 -4.79 -13.70
N PHE A 97 -4.32 -5.45 -12.57
CA PHE A 97 -4.31 -6.91 -12.43
C PHE A 97 -5.59 -7.37 -11.74
N ALA A 98 -6.15 -8.49 -12.19
CA ALA A 98 -7.28 -9.16 -11.54
C ALA A 98 -7.39 -10.59 -12.04
N ASP A 99 -7.81 -11.52 -11.18
CA ASP A 99 -8.29 -12.84 -11.57
C ASP A 99 -9.74 -12.68 -12.07
N VAL A 100 -9.92 -12.65 -13.39
CA VAL A 100 -11.25 -12.35 -13.96
C VAL A 100 -12.02 -13.60 -14.41
N ASP A 101 -11.37 -14.76 -14.50
CA ASP A 101 -12.02 -16.00 -14.92
C ASP A 101 -12.06 -17.07 -13.81
N GLY A 102 -11.59 -16.72 -12.62
CA GLY A 102 -11.69 -17.54 -11.42
C GLY A 102 -10.70 -18.70 -11.36
N ASP A 103 -9.60 -18.61 -12.13
CA ASP A 103 -8.56 -19.65 -12.17
C ASP A 103 -7.41 -19.42 -11.18
N ALA A 104 -7.47 -18.32 -10.42
CA ALA A 104 -6.53 -17.82 -9.41
C ALA A 104 -5.24 -17.22 -10.01
N ASP A 105 -5.17 -17.00 -11.30
CA ASP A 105 -4.05 -16.36 -11.97
C ASP A 105 -4.37 -14.87 -12.20
N GLN A 106 -3.42 -13.98 -12.04
CA GLN A 106 -3.66 -12.55 -12.19
C GLN A 106 -3.59 -12.12 -13.66
N ASP A 107 -4.73 -11.83 -14.26
CA ASP A 107 -4.85 -11.29 -15.61
C ASP A 107 -4.51 -9.82 -15.67
N LEU A 108 -4.26 -9.31 -16.88
CA LEU A 108 -3.68 -7.99 -17.06
C LEU A 108 -4.47 -7.13 -18.06
N LEU A 109 -4.95 -5.98 -17.62
CA LEU A 109 -5.46 -4.93 -18.51
C LEU A 109 -4.48 -3.75 -18.55
N ILE A 110 -4.11 -3.34 -19.76
CA ILE A 110 -3.27 -2.16 -20.00
C ILE A 110 -3.97 -1.22 -20.96
N THR A 111 -4.06 0.04 -20.60
CA THR A 111 -4.47 1.12 -21.52
C THR A 111 -3.28 2.00 -21.88
N GLY A 112 -3.44 2.86 -22.88
CA GLY A 112 -2.39 3.80 -23.28
C GLY A 112 -2.21 3.93 -24.80
N ARG A 113 -1.04 4.41 -25.21
CA ARG A 113 -0.67 4.52 -26.64
C ARG A 113 0.75 4.05 -26.90
N ASP A 114 0.98 3.54 -28.11
CA ASP A 114 2.27 3.02 -28.59
C ASP A 114 3.12 4.06 -29.35
N GLY A 115 2.68 5.32 -29.36
CA GLY A 115 3.27 6.42 -30.13
C GLY A 115 2.59 6.67 -31.47
N SER A 116 1.63 5.86 -31.86
CA SER A 116 0.64 6.22 -32.87
C SER A 116 -0.31 7.31 -32.32
N PRO A 117 -1.13 7.95 -33.15
CA PRO A 117 -2.15 8.86 -32.66
C PRO A 117 -3.31 8.15 -31.93
N ASN A 118 -3.37 6.82 -32.00
CA ASN A 118 -4.46 6.03 -31.43
C ASN A 118 -4.16 5.58 -30.01
N TYR A 119 -5.21 5.45 -29.22
CA TYR A 119 -5.21 4.83 -27.90
C TYR A 119 -5.65 3.39 -28.01
N TYR A 120 -5.32 2.59 -27.01
CA TYR A 120 -5.60 1.16 -26.95
C TYR A 120 -6.05 0.76 -25.55
N ALA A 121 -6.75 -0.35 -25.48
CA ALA A 121 -6.99 -1.14 -24.28
C ALA A 121 -6.69 -2.58 -24.66
N HIS A 122 -5.69 -3.18 -24.02
CA HIS A 122 -5.26 -4.54 -24.29
C HIS A 122 -5.42 -5.38 -23.05
N PHE A 123 -6.16 -6.45 -23.18
CA PHE A 123 -6.39 -7.41 -22.14
C PHE A 123 -5.60 -8.69 -22.45
N TYR A 124 -5.05 -9.30 -21.42
CA TYR A 124 -4.23 -10.49 -21.50
C TYR A 124 -4.62 -11.46 -20.41
N LEU A 125 -4.89 -12.70 -20.78
CA LEU A 125 -5.05 -13.81 -19.84
C LEU A 125 -3.67 -14.34 -19.45
N ASN A 126 -3.46 -14.58 -18.18
CA ASN A 126 -2.28 -15.24 -17.62
C ASN A 126 -2.51 -16.75 -17.57
N ASP A 127 -1.45 -17.54 -17.53
CA ASP A 127 -1.51 -18.99 -17.36
C ASP A 127 -0.94 -19.46 -16.00
N GLY A 128 -0.81 -18.55 -15.05
CA GLY A 128 -0.24 -18.79 -13.73
C GLY A 128 1.26 -19.07 -13.69
N SER A 129 1.94 -18.80 -14.81
CA SER A 129 3.39 -18.92 -14.92
C SER A 129 4.01 -17.67 -15.56
N GLY A 130 3.31 -16.54 -15.46
CA GLY A 130 3.75 -15.27 -16.04
C GLY A 130 3.69 -15.19 -17.56
N ASN A 131 2.97 -16.13 -18.25
CA ASN A 131 2.81 -16.08 -19.70
C ASN A 131 1.47 -15.46 -20.06
N PHE A 132 1.49 -14.30 -20.69
CA PHE A 132 0.32 -13.52 -21.05
C PHE A 132 -0.12 -13.77 -22.50
N THR A 133 -1.38 -14.18 -22.67
CA THR A 133 -2.01 -14.38 -23.98
C THR A 133 -3.00 -13.27 -24.26
N PRO A 134 -2.87 -12.48 -25.36
CA PRO A 134 -3.79 -11.39 -25.64
C PRO A 134 -5.18 -11.88 -25.96
N ASP A 135 -6.18 -11.35 -25.26
CA ASP A 135 -7.59 -11.47 -25.67
C ASP A 135 -8.02 -10.18 -26.36
N THR A 136 -8.41 -10.32 -27.63
CA THR A 136 -8.83 -9.21 -28.48
C THR A 136 -10.34 -9.11 -28.65
N THR A 137 -11.10 -9.94 -27.96
CA THR A 137 -12.57 -10.02 -28.07
C THR A 137 -13.27 -9.05 -27.15
N GLN A 138 -12.59 -8.58 -26.11
CA GLN A 138 -13.14 -7.74 -25.07
C GLN A 138 -13.61 -6.36 -25.58
N PRO A 139 -14.75 -5.84 -25.04
CA PRO A 139 -15.38 -4.61 -25.53
C PRO A 139 -14.75 -3.32 -24.95
N PHE A 140 -13.59 -3.40 -24.32
CA PHE A 140 -13.02 -2.29 -23.58
C PHE A 140 -12.70 -1.07 -24.45
N GLU A 141 -13.07 0.13 -23.98
CA GLU A 141 -12.84 1.36 -24.72
C GLU A 141 -11.35 1.74 -24.73
N PRO A 142 -10.70 1.87 -25.91
CA PRO A 142 -9.33 2.34 -26.01
C PRO A 142 -9.16 3.75 -25.42
N SER A 143 -8.23 3.92 -24.45
CA SER A 143 -8.17 5.15 -23.67
C SER A 143 -6.78 5.54 -23.15
N ILE A 144 -6.71 6.82 -22.72
CA ILE A 144 -5.63 7.35 -21.87
C ILE A 144 -6.19 8.24 -20.77
N GLY A 145 -5.41 8.46 -19.73
CA GLY A 145 -5.62 9.50 -18.71
C GLY A 145 -6.88 9.30 -17.88
N GLY A 146 -7.20 8.07 -17.57
CA GLY A 146 -8.30 7.67 -16.69
C GLY A 146 -7.84 6.75 -15.57
N ASN A 147 -8.74 5.90 -15.13
CA ASN A 147 -8.51 4.87 -14.13
C ASN A 147 -9.11 3.53 -14.58
N LEU A 148 -8.64 2.44 -13.98
CA LEU A 148 -9.13 1.08 -14.14
C LEU A 148 -9.33 0.50 -12.74
N GLU A 149 -10.55 0.02 -12.46
CA GLU A 149 -10.91 -0.58 -11.18
C GLU A 149 -11.65 -1.89 -11.43
N PHE A 150 -11.11 -3.00 -10.92
CA PHE A 150 -11.82 -4.26 -10.86
C PHE A 150 -12.46 -4.43 -9.48
N ALA A 151 -13.75 -4.77 -9.45
CA ALA A 151 -14.50 -4.98 -8.22
C ALA A 151 -15.72 -5.88 -8.49
N ASP A 152 -16.14 -6.68 -7.52
CA ASP A 152 -17.42 -7.40 -7.53
C ASP A 152 -18.54 -6.41 -7.20
N ILE A 153 -19.18 -5.86 -8.24
CA ILE A 153 -20.10 -4.72 -8.11
C ILE A 153 -21.53 -5.18 -7.84
N ASP A 154 -21.89 -6.39 -8.24
CA ASP A 154 -23.24 -6.92 -8.06
C ASP A 154 -23.33 -8.14 -7.14
N ASN A 155 -22.24 -8.40 -6.38
CA ASN A 155 -22.15 -9.45 -5.38
C ASN A 155 -22.38 -10.87 -5.93
N ASP A 156 -22.02 -11.10 -7.20
CA ASP A 156 -22.12 -12.42 -7.83
C ASP A 156 -20.82 -13.25 -7.71
N GLY A 157 -19.76 -12.64 -7.21
CA GLY A 157 -18.45 -13.24 -6.95
C GLY A 157 -17.45 -13.07 -8.10
N ASP A 158 -17.83 -12.42 -9.18
CA ASP A 158 -17.02 -12.19 -10.35
C ASP A 158 -16.56 -10.72 -10.40
N LEU A 159 -15.31 -10.46 -10.77
CA LEU A 159 -14.81 -9.08 -10.81
C LEU A 159 -15.24 -8.37 -12.08
N ASP A 160 -16.02 -7.32 -11.93
CA ASP A 160 -16.42 -6.37 -12.94
C ASP A 160 -15.37 -5.28 -13.17
N LEU A 161 -15.44 -4.53 -14.26
CA LEU A 161 -14.50 -3.46 -14.57
C LEU A 161 -15.20 -2.10 -14.66
N PHE A 162 -14.78 -1.15 -13.84
CA PHE A 162 -15.06 0.27 -14.05
C PHE A 162 -13.88 0.94 -14.73
N MET A 163 -14.15 1.66 -15.80
CA MET A 163 -13.12 2.26 -16.63
C MET A 163 -13.45 3.70 -16.96
N THR A 164 -12.50 4.59 -16.76
CA THR A 164 -12.59 5.99 -17.16
C THR A 164 -11.47 6.34 -18.13
N GLY A 165 -11.62 7.47 -18.80
CA GLY A 165 -10.54 7.95 -19.66
C GLY A 165 -11.02 8.84 -20.79
N ARG A 166 -10.11 9.03 -21.75
CA ARG A 166 -10.36 9.75 -22.99
C ARG A 166 -10.18 8.80 -24.18
N ASP A 167 -11.20 8.71 -25.03
CA ASP A 167 -11.22 7.86 -26.21
C ASP A 167 -10.45 8.46 -27.41
N ASN A 168 -10.37 7.71 -28.50
CA ASN A 168 -9.75 8.14 -29.76
C ASN A 168 -10.44 9.30 -30.47
N ASN A 169 -11.66 9.66 -30.08
CA ASN A 169 -12.41 10.84 -30.54
C ASN A 169 -12.18 12.06 -29.64
N ASN A 170 -11.30 11.95 -28.65
CA ASN A 170 -11.10 12.92 -27.58
C ASN A 170 -12.30 13.15 -26.68
N LEU A 171 -13.24 12.19 -26.62
CA LEU A 171 -14.36 12.22 -25.71
C LEU A 171 -13.96 11.55 -24.39
N ILE A 172 -14.36 12.19 -23.32
CA ILE A 172 -14.19 11.67 -21.96
C ILE A 172 -15.37 10.73 -21.66
N PHE A 173 -15.08 9.61 -21.03
CA PHE A 173 -16.07 8.59 -20.69
C PHE A 173 -15.85 8.03 -19.28
N SER A 174 -16.94 7.48 -18.72
CA SER A 174 -16.95 6.60 -17.55
C SER A 174 -17.86 5.43 -17.89
N LYS A 175 -17.33 4.21 -17.90
CA LYS A 175 -18.02 3.01 -18.36
C LYS A 175 -17.88 1.88 -17.35
N LEU A 176 -18.93 1.10 -17.22
CA LEU A 176 -18.98 -0.13 -16.46
C LEU A 176 -19.08 -1.30 -17.42
N TYR A 177 -18.30 -2.34 -17.18
CA TYR A 177 -18.34 -3.59 -17.91
C TYR A 177 -18.57 -4.72 -16.91
N GLN A 178 -19.66 -5.47 -17.11
CA GLN A 178 -19.99 -6.62 -16.29
C GLN A 178 -19.32 -7.88 -16.85
N ASN A 179 -18.71 -8.64 -15.95
CA ASN A 179 -18.14 -9.96 -16.21
C ASN A 179 -19.24 -11.03 -16.08
N ASP A 180 -19.09 -12.16 -16.75
CA ASP A 180 -19.99 -13.30 -16.63
C ASP A 180 -19.36 -14.48 -15.83
N GLY A 181 -18.24 -14.22 -15.14
CA GLY A 181 -17.49 -15.21 -14.38
C GLY A 181 -16.60 -16.13 -15.21
N THR A 182 -16.48 -15.87 -16.49
CA THR A 182 -15.57 -16.60 -17.38
C THR A 182 -14.56 -15.69 -18.05
N GLY A 183 -14.42 -14.44 -17.57
CA GLY A 183 -13.57 -13.43 -18.17
C GLY A 183 -14.16 -12.75 -19.42
N GLU A 184 -15.43 -13.00 -19.76
CA GLU A 184 -16.11 -12.35 -20.88
C GLU A 184 -16.93 -11.16 -20.40
N PHE A 185 -16.56 -9.96 -20.86
CA PHE A 185 -17.17 -8.71 -20.42
C PHE A 185 -18.23 -8.17 -21.37
N SER A 186 -19.23 -7.49 -20.82
CA SER A 186 -20.24 -6.75 -21.57
C SER A 186 -20.46 -5.33 -21.01
N GLU A 187 -20.56 -4.32 -21.90
CA GLU A 187 -20.77 -2.91 -21.46
C GLU A 187 -22.17 -2.72 -20.88
N VAL A 188 -22.26 -2.16 -19.67
CA VAL A 188 -23.51 -1.71 -19.04
C VAL A 188 -23.87 -0.32 -19.57
N THR A 189 -24.89 -0.22 -20.44
CA THR A 189 -25.17 1.00 -21.22
C THR A 189 -26.05 2.05 -20.52
N SER A 190 -26.62 1.75 -19.36
CA SER A 190 -27.58 2.63 -18.66
C SER A 190 -27.07 3.01 -17.28
N THR A 191 -25.88 3.59 -17.22
CA THR A 191 -25.27 4.02 -15.97
C THR A 191 -25.51 5.51 -15.69
N PRO A 192 -25.59 5.95 -14.42
CA PRO A 192 -25.76 7.37 -14.06
C PRO A 192 -24.45 8.15 -14.07
N PHE A 193 -23.33 7.52 -14.39
CA PHE A 193 -22.00 8.10 -14.20
C PHE A 193 -21.77 9.35 -15.06
N ILE A 194 -21.27 10.39 -14.44
CA ILE A 194 -20.75 11.56 -15.15
C ILE A 194 -19.41 11.14 -15.80
N SER A 195 -19.28 11.41 -17.09
CA SER A 195 -18.02 11.09 -17.80
C SER A 195 -16.88 11.96 -17.29
N GLU A 196 -15.84 11.35 -16.74
CA GLU A 196 -14.69 12.03 -16.12
C GLU A 196 -13.37 11.59 -16.75
N GLY A 197 -12.46 12.54 -16.96
CA GLY A 197 -11.11 12.31 -17.47
C GLY A 197 -10.05 13.06 -16.66
N GLY A 198 -8.82 12.54 -16.66
CA GLY A 198 -7.82 12.93 -15.68
C GLY A 198 -8.33 12.58 -14.28
N SER A 199 -8.93 11.40 -14.20
CA SER A 199 -9.81 10.97 -13.11
C SER A 199 -9.10 9.96 -12.20
N ALA A 200 -9.60 9.91 -10.98
CA ALA A 200 -9.43 8.83 -10.04
C ALA A 200 -10.81 8.30 -9.63
N SER A 201 -10.88 7.03 -9.32
CA SER A 201 -12.06 6.37 -8.77
C SER A 201 -11.63 5.41 -7.67
N ALA A 202 -12.56 5.05 -6.80
CA ALA A 202 -12.40 3.97 -5.84
C ALA A 202 -13.77 3.37 -5.49
N PHE A 203 -13.81 2.04 -5.36
CA PHE A 203 -14.94 1.30 -4.83
C PHE A 203 -14.76 1.01 -3.35
N PHE A 204 -15.79 1.22 -2.55
CA PHE A 204 -15.79 0.94 -1.11
C PHE A 204 -17.23 0.91 -0.58
N ASP A 205 -17.44 0.21 0.52
CA ASP A 205 -18.70 0.20 1.24
C ASP A 205 -18.79 1.48 2.10
N MET A 206 -19.58 2.47 1.67
CA MET A 206 -19.62 3.77 2.34
C MET A 206 -20.55 3.81 3.56
N ASP A 207 -21.53 2.88 3.65
CA ASP A 207 -22.57 2.91 4.68
C ASP A 207 -22.77 1.58 5.42
N ASN A 208 -21.81 0.67 5.25
CA ASN A 208 -21.74 -0.62 5.93
C ASN A 208 -22.90 -1.57 5.58
N ASP A 209 -23.40 -1.50 4.33
CA ASP A 209 -24.44 -2.42 3.85
C ASP A 209 -23.87 -3.61 3.06
N ASN A 210 -22.55 -3.68 2.88
CA ASN A 210 -21.72 -4.64 2.16
C ASN A 210 -21.86 -4.57 0.62
N ASP A 211 -22.37 -3.48 0.09
CA ASP A 211 -22.39 -3.21 -1.34
C ASP A 211 -21.30 -2.19 -1.68
N LEU A 212 -20.57 -2.40 -2.77
CA LEU A 212 -19.48 -1.50 -3.13
C LEU A 212 -20.00 -0.26 -3.86
N ASP A 213 -19.85 0.88 -3.22
CA ASP A 213 -20.18 2.20 -3.74
C ASP A 213 -19.00 2.80 -4.53
N LEU A 214 -19.24 3.85 -5.29
CA LEU A 214 -18.23 4.46 -6.14
C LEU A 214 -18.03 5.95 -5.84
N ILE A 215 -16.79 6.32 -5.50
CA ILE A 215 -16.35 7.71 -5.60
C ILE A 215 -15.58 7.95 -6.89
N LEU A 216 -15.85 9.07 -7.56
CA LEU A 216 -15.26 9.43 -8.84
C LEU A 216 -14.91 10.91 -8.86
N ALA A 217 -13.64 11.25 -9.16
CA ALA A 217 -13.18 12.61 -9.29
C ALA A 217 -12.48 12.85 -10.63
N GLY A 218 -12.73 14.00 -11.26
CA GLY A 218 -12.12 14.33 -12.54
C GLY A 218 -12.74 15.55 -13.20
N LYS A 219 -12.60 15.66 -14.51
CA LYS A 219 -13.25 16.71 -15.30
C LYS A 219 -14.02 16.13 -16.48
N ASN A 220 -15.18 16.71 -16.76
CA ASN A 220 -16.04 16.29 -17.85
C ASN A 220 -15.67 16.94 -19.21
N ASN A 221 -16.40 16.58 -20.27
CA ASN A 221 -16.23 17.12 -21.63
C ASN A 221 -16.44 18.64 -21.74
N ASN A 222 -17.05 19.28 -20.73
CA ASN A 222 -17.21 20.74 -20.64
C ASN A 222 -16.10 21.40 -19.82
N ASN A 223 -15.05 20.65 -19.42
CA ASN A 223 -14.00 21.06 -18.51
C ASN A 223 -14.48 21.46 -17.09
N GLN A 224 -15.66 21.04 -16.68
CA GLN A 224 -16.11 21.19 -15.31
C GLN A 224 -15.47 20.09 -14.46
N LYS A 225 -14.93 20.48 -13.32
CA LYS A 225 -14.37 19.55 -12.34
C LYS A 225 -15.48 19.03 -11.46
N ASN A 226 -15.44 17.75 -11.13
CA ASN A 226 -16.43 17.12 -10.27
C ASN A 226 -15.74 16.13 -9.32
N THR A 227 -16.35 15.95 -8.16
CA THR A 227 -16.13 14.81 -7.28
C THR A 227 -17.51 14.31 -6.89
N THR A 228 -17.84 13.12 -7.34
CA THR A 228 -19.18 12.53 -7.21
C THR A 228 -19.12 11.21 -6.48
N LEU A 229 -20.14 10.96 -5.67
CA LEU A 229 -20.34 9.71 -4.95
C LEU A 229 -21.61 9.05 -5.48
N TYR A 230 -21.57 7.76 -5.68
CA TYR A 230 -22.69 6.95 -6.16
C TYR A 230 -22.91 5.80 -5.20
N GLU A 231 -24.14 5.67 -4.71
CA GLU A 231 -24.63 4.55 -3.91
C GLU A 231 -25.04 3.41 -4.83
N ASN A 232 -24.59 2.20 -4.54
CA ASN A 232 -24.97 0.96 -5.20
C ASN A 232 -26.11 0.28 -4.42
N ASP A 233 -26.92 -0.52 -5.07
CA ASP A 233 -27.98 -1.30 -4.43
C ASP A 233 -27.63 -2.81 -4.30
N GLY A 234 -26.36 -3.16 -4.44
CA GLY A 234 -25.83 -4.52 -4.41
C GLY A 234 -26.18 -5.38 -5.62
N ALA A 235 -26.75 -4.77 -6.66
CA ALA A 235 -27.05 -5.42 -7.92
C ALA A 235 -26.47 -4.62 -9.12
N GLY A 236 -25.44 -3.82 -8.88
CA GLY A 236 -24.77 -3.00 -9.88
C GLY A 236 -25.58 -1.77 -10.34
N ASN A 237 -26.66 -1.38 -9.63
CA ASN A 237 -27.42 -0.19 -9.97
C ASN A 237 -27.01 0.99 -9.09
N PHE A 238 -26.36 1.96 -9.69
CA PHE A 238 -25.83 3.12 -9.00
C PHE A 238 -26.80 4.31 -8.99
N THR A 239 -26.82 5.03 -7.86
CA THR A 239 -27.59 6.27 -7.68
C THR A 239 -26.68 7.40 -7.20
N LEU A 240 -26.73 8.58 -7.84
CA LEU A 240 -25.93 9.73 -7.45
C LEU A 240 -26.31 10.24 -6.06
N VAL A 241 -25.35 10.26 -5.14
CA VAL A 241 -25.49 10.87 -3.80
C VAL A 241 -25.37 12.39 -3.91
N SER A 242 -26.34 13.12 -3.37
CA SER A 242 -26.41 14.58 -3.50
C SER A 242 -25.86 15.27 -2.24
N ASN A 243 -25.27 16.46 -2.41
CA ASN A 243 -24.77 17.32 -1.33
C ASN A 243 -23.62 16.72 -0.51
N THR A 244 -22.74 15.99 -1.16
CA THR A 244 -21.48 15.52 -0.55
C THR A 244 -20.56 16.71 -0.23
N PRO A 245 -19.69 16.61 0.79
CA PRO A 245 -18.78 17.69 1.17
C PRO A 245 -17.53 17.77 0.29
N PHE A 246 -17.32 16.82 -0.62
CA PHE A 246 -16.10 16.71 -1.41
C PHE A 246 -15.88 17.94 -2.30
N GLU A 247 -14.64 18.45 -2.29
CA GLU A 247 -14.25 19.50 -3.22
C GLU A 247 -14.12 18.94 -4.65
N ASN A 248 -14.64 19.67 -5.63
CA ASN A 248 -14.57 19.27 -7.02
C ASN A 248 -13.16 19.45 -7.58
N VAL A 249 -12.54 18.37 -8.04
CA VAL A 249 -11.16 18.37 -8.50
C VAL A 249 -10.98 17.67 -9.84
N SER A 250 -9.83 17.87 -10.46
CA SER A 250 -9.30 17.11 -11.58
C SER A 250 -7.81 16.85 -11.39
N ASN A 251 -7.23 15.99 -12.25
CA ASN A 251 -5.86 15.53 -12.06
C ASN A 251 -5.68 14.95 -10.64
N ALA A 252 -6.66 14.20 -10.23
CA ALA A 252 -6.87 13.71 -8.89
C ALA A 252 -6.21 12.34 -8.69
N ALA A 253 -5.94 12.03 -7.43
CA ALA A 253 -5.84 10.67 -6.90
C ALA A 253 -6.77 10.56 -5.69
N ILE A 254 -7.24 9.34 -5.45
CA ILE A 254 -8.11 8.98 -4.33
C ILE A 254 -7.49 7.76 -3.67
N ALA A 255 -7.42 7.79 -2.35
CA ALA A 255 -7.15 6.63 -1.50
C ALA A 255 -8.29 6.48 -0.48
N ILE A 256 -8.57 5.26 -0.12
CA ILE A 256 -9.62 4.87 0.80
C ILE A 256 -9.04 3.93 1.86
N ASP A 257 -9.35 4.16 3.12
CA ASP A 257 -9.05 3.24 4.24
C ASP A 257 -9.76 3.72 5.51
N ASP A 258 -9.80 2.89 6.54
CA ASP A 258 -10.23 3.25 7.90
C ASP A 258 -9.08 3.98 8.61
N SER A 259 -8.97 5.29 8.43
CA SER A 259 -7.81 6.08 8.87
C SER A 259 -7.77 6.38 10.37
N ASP A 260 -8.88 6.21 11.10
CA ASP A 260 -8.95 6.41 12.55
C ASP A 260 -9.37 5.18 13.35
N ASN A 261 -9.46 4.02 12.67
CA ASN A 261 -9.76 2.72 13.24
C ASN A 261 -11.14 2.66 13.92
N ASP A 262 -12.14 3.37 13.37
CA ASP A 262 -13.51 3.34 13.86
C ASP A 262 -14.40 2.31 13.13
N GLY A 263 -13.90 1.71 12.07
CA GLY A 263 -14.53 0.68 11.26
C GLY A 263 -15.23 1.21 10.01
N ASP A 264 -15.17 2.51 9.74
CA ASP A 264 -15.79 3.17 8.61
C ASP A 264 -14.73 3.64 7.61
N ILE A 265 -14.93 3.41 6.33
CA ILE A 265 -13.92 3.74 5.31
C ILE A 265 -13.92 5.23 5.02
N ASP A 266 -12.79 5.88 5.21
CA ASP A 266 -12.51 7.28 4.96
C ASP A 266 -11.99 7.53 3.54
N VAL A 267 -11.98 8.78 3.11
CA VAL A 267 -11.57 9.17 1.75
C VAL A 267 -10.51 10.27 1.78
N LEU A 268 -9.34 9.98 1.25
CA LEU A 268 -8.28 10.95 1.00
C LEU A 268 -8.25 11.33 -0.48
N ILE A 269 -8.34 12.62 -0.78
CA ILE A 269 -8.38 13.14 -2.15
C ILE A 269 -7.30 14.19 -2.33
N ASN A 270 -6.47 14.06 -3.37
CA ASN A 270 -5.69 15.18 -3.88
C ASN A 270 -6.20 15.62 -5.27
N GLY A 271 -5.76 16.76 -5.73
CA GLY A 271 -6.13 17.24 -7.05
C GLY A 271 -6.09 18.75 -7.19
N GLU A 272 -6.52 19.24 -8.34
CA GLU A 272 -6.63 20.66 -8.66
C GLU A 272 -8.09 21.09 -8.67
N ASN A 273 -8.48 22.06 -7.83
CA ASN A 273 -9.85 22.57 -7.70
C ASN A 273 -10.20 23.59 -8.79
N GLU A 274 -11.44 24.10 -8.78
CA GLU A 274 -11.93 25.10 -9.75
C GLU A 274 -11.15 26.42 -9.73
N ALA A 275 -10.49 26.77 -8.61
CA ALA A 275 -9.64 27.95 -8.50
C ALA A 275 -8.21 27.69 -9.02
N PHE A 276 -7.93 26.49 -9.57
CA PHE A 276 -6.59 26.02 -9.96
C PHE A 276 -5.60 25.94 -8.79
N GLU A 277 -6.11 25.70 -7.59
CA GLU A 277 -5.32 25.43 -6.41
C GLU A 277 -5.20 23.92 -6.24
N THR A 278 -4.01 23.47 -5.83
CA THR A 278 -3.80 22.06 -5.45
C THR A 278 -4.36 21.82 -4.06
N ILE A 279 -4.99 20.68 -3.84
CA ILE A 279 -5.51 20.24 -2.56
C ILE A 279 -4.98 18.84 -2.19
N CYS A 280 -5.03 18.51 -0.91
CA CYS A 280 -4.94 17.16 -0.36
C CYS A 280 -5.77 17.14 0.92
N GLN A 281 -6.91 16.47 0.90
CA GLN A 281 -7.94 16.58 1.93
C GLN A 281 -8.43 15.21 2.33
N LEU A 282 -8.50 14.97 3.63
CA LEU A 282 -9.05 13.75 4.24
C LEU A 282 -10.48 14.04 4.71
N TYR A 283 -11.39 13.15 4.32
CA TYR A 283 -12.80 13.20 4.71
C TYR A 283 -13.14 11.96 5.52
N LEU A 284 -13.55 12.17 6.76
CA LEU A 284 -13.95 11.10 7.66
C LEU A 284 -15.41 10.72 7.40
N ASN A 285 -15.65 9.43 7.30
CA ASN A 285 -16.96 8.81 7.22
C ASN A 285 -17.56 8.67 8.64
N ASP A 286 -18.87 8.52 8.75
CA ASP A 286 -19.55 8.21 10.02
C ASP A 286 -20.31 6.87 9.97
N GLY A 287 -19.98 6.02 8.97
CA GLY A 287 -20.58 4.71 8.76
C GLY A 287 -22.01 4.75 8.21
N THR A 288 -22.49 5.91 7.80
CA THR A 288 -23.82 6.09 7.17
C THR A 288 -23.72 6.74 5.78
N GLY A 289 -22.51 6.76 5.19
CA GLY A 289 -22.24 7.46 3.95
C GLY A 289 -22.19 8.99 4.09
N ALA A 290 -22.12 9.54 5.32
CA ALA A 290 -21.99 10.97 5.56
C ALA A 290 -20.54 11.35 5.92
N PHE A 291 -19.91 12.14 5.06
CA PHE A 291 -18.51 12.51 5.17
C PHE A 291 -18.31 13.90 5.76
N ASN A 292 -17.23 14.07 6.53
CA ASN A 292 -16.83 15.34 7.12
C ASN A 292 -15.35 15.62 6.84
N LEU A 293 -15.04 16.82 6.31
CA LEU A 293 -13.65 17.24 6.10
C LEU A 293 -12.89 17.32 7.43
N LEU A 294 -11.80 16.56 7.56
CA LEU A 294 -10.84 16.69 8.65
C LEU A 294 -9.96 17.92 8.39
N VAL A 295 -10.10 18.94 9.24
CA VAL A 295 -9.35 20.19 9.10
C VAL A 295 -8.04 20.15 9.87
N GLY A 296 -6.98 20.73 9.27
CA GLY A 296 -5.69 20.89 9.97
C GLY A 296 -4.71 19.74 9.75
N THR A 297 -4.97 18.85 8.81
CA THR A 297 -4.01 17.84 8.37
C THR A 297 -2.72 18.50 7.86
N PRO A 298 -1.53 17.91 8.10
CA PRO A 298 -0.26 18.48 7.68
C PRO A 298 0.05 18.24 6.19
N PHE A 299 -0.83 17.59 5.45
CA PHE A 299 -0.57 17.09 4.09
C PHE A 299 -0.16 18.21 3.14
N ILE A 300 0.89 17.96 2.36
CA ILE A 300 1.26 18.84 1.27
C ILE A 300 0.20 18.79 0.18
N GLN A 301 -0.20 19.96 -0.30
CA GLN A 301 -1.26 20.08 -1.29
C GLN A 301 -0.72 19.77 -2.69
N THR A 302 -1.18 18.69 -3.32
CA THR A 302 -0.67 18.19 -4.60
C THR A 302 -1.78 17.94 -5.62
N ALA A 303 -1.37 17.79 -6.87
CA ALA A 303 -2.16 17.27 -7.98
C ALA A 303 -1.23 16.52 -8.95
N VAL A 304 -1.79 15.77 -9.90
CA VAL A 304 -1.00 15.07 -10.92
C VAL A 304 0.02 14.11 -10.30
N GLY A 305 -0.40 13.39 -9.29
CA GLY A 305 0.41 12.43 -8.54
C GLY A 305 -0.45 11.35 -7.94
N THR A 306 0.00 10.79 -6.83
CA THR A 306 -0.74 9.77 -6.07
C THR A 306 -0.95 10.20 -4.63
N VAL A 307 -1.95 9.60 -4.01
CA VAL A 307 -2.12 9.47 -2.56
C VAL A 307 -2.40 8.01 -2.27
N ASP A 308 -1.78 7.49 -1.21
CA ASP A 308 -1.91 6.08 -0.84
C ASP A 308 -1.96 5.99 0.70
N PHE A 309 -2.84 5.14 1.22
CA PHE A 309 -2.79 4.69 2.60
C PHE A 309 -1.93 3.42 2.71
N ALA A 310 -1.12 3.32 3.75
CA ALA A 310 -0.30 2.14 4.04
C ALA A 310 0.18 2.15 5.49
N ASP A 311 0.20 1.01 6.15
CA ASP A 311 0.81 0.85 7.48
C ASP A 311 2.33 0.64 7.32
N PHE A 312 3.08 1.75 7.19
CA PHE A 312 4.53 1.69 6.96
C PHE A 312 5.34 1.32 8.21
N ASP A 313 4.79 1.44 9.42
CA ASP A 313 5.49 1.12 10.66
C ASP A 313 4.92 -0.07 11.43
N ASN A 314 3.97 -0.77 10.81
CA ASN A 314 3.34 -1.99 11.33
C ASN A 314 2.66 -1.76 12.71
N ASP A 315 2.06 -0.58 12.93
CA ASP A 315 1.35 -0.27 14.17
C ASP A 315 -0.19 -0.39 14.05
N ASN A 316 -0.69 -0.67 12.84
CA ASN A 316 -2.08 -0.79 12.39
C ASN A 316 -2.83 0.56 12.34
N ASP A 317 -2.14 1.68 12.36
CA ASP A 317 -2.70 2.98 12.02
C ASP A 317 -2.25 3.35 10.59
N MET A 318 -3.18 3.63 9.67
CA MET A 318 -2.84 3.86 8.26
C MET A 318 -2.09 5.18 8.08
N ASP A 319 -0.85 5.09 7.61
CA ASP A 319 -0.01 6.21 7.21
C ASP A 319 -0.37 6.71 5.81
N VAL A 320 0.19 7.83 5.40
CA VAL A 320 -0.15 8.45 4.11
C VAL A 320 1.10 8.77 3.31
N LEU A 321 1.17 8.24 2.08
CA LEU A 321 2.08 8.69 1.04
C LEU A 321 1.37 9.71 0.13
N VAL A 322 1.96 10.90 -0.04
CA VAL A 322 1.48 11.93 -0.96
C VAL A 322 2.56 12.29 -1.95
N SER A 323 2.30 12.14 -3.24
CA SER A 323 3.21 12.59 -4.29
C SER A 323 2.51 13.52 -5.30
N GLY A 324 3.30 14.24 -6.08
CA GLY A 324 2.76 15.02 -7.19
C GLY A 324 3.29 16.45 -7.30
N SER A 325 2.61 17.24 -8.14
CA SER A 325 2.91 18.65 -8.38
C SER A 325 2.31 19.52 -7.30
N VAL A 326 3.12 20.41 -6.75
CA VAL A 326 2.72 21.46 -5.81
C VAL A 326 2.55 22.79 -6.54
N ALA A 327 1.74 23.68 -6.03
CA ALA A 327 1.60 25.02 -6.59
C ALA A 327 2.98 25.71 -6.75
N GLY A 328 3.25 26.28 -7.93
CA GLY A 328 4.52 26.95 -8.21
C GLY A 328 5.55 26.11 -8.94
N GLN A 329 5.16 24.97 -9.52
CA GLN A 329 6.02 24.06 -10.30
C GLN A 329 7.13 23.38 -9.47
N THR A 330 6.86 23.10 -8.23
CA THR A 330 7.66 22.20 -7.38
C THR A 330 6.95 20.85 -7.28
N PHE A 331 7.70 19.81 -6.90
CA PHE A 331 7.17 18.45 -6.77
C PHE A 331 7.33 17.97 -5.33
N ALA A 332 6.55 16.98 -4.95
CA ALA A 332 6.61 16.37 -3.63
C ALA A 332 6.52 14.84 -3.73
N ALA A 333 7.08 14.18 -2.73
CA ALA A 333 6.81 12.80 -2.35
C ALA A 333 7.07 12.72 -0.83
N HIS A 334 6.02 12.77 -0.04
CA HIS A 334 6.07 12.90 1.42
C HIS A 334 5.35 11.74 2.07
N ILE A 335 5.91 11.24 3.17
CA ILE A 335 5.29 10.24 4.03
C ILE A 335 4.89 10.90 5.35
N TYR A 336 3.67 10.64 5.75
CA TYR A 336 3.08 11.11 7.00
C TYR A 336 2.69 9.91 7.85
N GLU A 337 3.34 9.76 9.00
CA GLU A 337 2.99 8.78 10.04
C GLU A 337 1.69 9.19 10.72
N ASN A 338 0.76 8.27 10.82
CA ASN A 338 -0.43 8.39 11.65
C ASN A 338 -0.10 7.87 13.06
N GLN A 339 -0.09 8.73 14.04
CA GLN A 339 0.20 8.38 15.44
C GLN A 339 -1.07 8.01 16.21
N GLY A 340 -2.07 7.53 15.49
CA GLY A 340 -3.39 7.18 15.97
C GLY A 340 -4.41 8.32 15.94
N MET A 341 -5.66 7.98 15.64
CA MET A 341 -6.80 8.92 15.59
C MET A 341 -6.54 10.11 14.63
N ASN A 342 -5.99 9.81 13.46
CA ASN A 342 -5.69 10.83 12.44
C ASN A 342 -4.71 11.93 12.88
N ASN A 343 -3.79 11.62 13.80
CA ASN A 343 -2.75 12.54 14.26
C ASN A 343 -1.51 12.40 13.37
N PHE A 344 -1.56 12.92 12.16
CA PHE A 344 -0.51 12.78 11.16
C PHE A 344 0.69 13.69 11.41
N GLY A 345 1.90 13.13 11.25
CA GLY A 345 3.18 13.83 11.29
C GLY A 345 4.04 13.55 10.08
N LEU A 346 4.66 14.57 9.46
CA LEU A 346 5.62 14.35 8.38
C LEU A 346 6.85 13.64 8.93
N VAL A 347 7.18 12.47 8.41
CA VAL A 347 8.33 11.64 8.86
C VAL A 347 9.39 11.46 7.81
N ASP A 348 9.05 11.43 6.52
CA ASP A 348 10.03 11.28 5.46
C ASP A 348 9.69 12.09 4.21
N ILE A 349 10.74 12.42 3.43
CA ILE A 349 10.65 13.11 2.14
C ILE A 349 11.49 12.33 1.14
N LEU A 350 10.81 11.65 0.23
CA LEU A 350 11.43 10.87 -0.83
C LEU A 350 11.85 11.77 -2.01
N GLU A 351 12.48 11.19 -3.03
CA GLU A 351 12.76 11.94 -4.27
C GLU A 351 11.47 12.50 -4.86
N THR A 352 11.43 13.79 -5.05
CA THR A 352 10.21 14.51 -5.43
C THR A 352 9.85 14.29 -6.89
N VAL A 353 8.64 13.85 -7.18
CA VAL A 353 8.16 13.44 -8.50
C VAL A 353 6.79 14.05 -8.84
N TYR A 354 6.48 14.15 -10.13
CA TYR A 354 5.13 14.42 -10.61
C TYR A 354 4.79 13.52 -11.82
N LEU A 355 3.53 13.46 -12.21
CA LEU A 355 3.01 12.43 -13.12
C LEU A 355 3.41 11.04 -12.59
N SER A 356 3.31 10.88 -11.27
CA SER A 356 3.76 9.70 -10.57
C SER A 356 2.72 8.58 -10.62
N SER A 357 3.24 7.37 -10.55
CA SER A 357 2.50 6.16 -10.17
C SER A 357 3.31 5.49 -9.07
N THR A 358 2.63 4.99 -8.08
CA THR A 358 3.17 4.23 -6.95
C THR A 358 2.71 2.79 -7.04
N ALA A 359 3.52 1.89 -6.52
CA ALA A 359 3.13 0.53 -6.19
C ALA A 359 3.72 0.22 -4.81
N LEU A 360 2.89 -0.25 -3.89
CA LEU A 360 3.24 -0.57 -2.51
C LEU A 360 3.10 -2.07 -2.28
N GLY A 361 4.04 -2.66 -1.56
CA GLY A 361 4.01 -4.08 -1.20
C GLY A 361 5.30 -4.51 -0.53
N ASP A 362 5.27 -5.66 0.12
CA ASP A 362 6.46 -6.30 0.71
C ASP A 362 7.23 -6.99 -0.42
N ILE A 363 8.32 -6.36 -0.92
CA ILE A 363 9.08 -6.86 -2.07
C ILE A 363 10.22 -7.81 -1.68
N ASP A 364 10.60 -7.84 -0.40
CA ASP A 364 11.71 -8.69 0.08
C ASP A 364 11.28 -9.71 1.15
N ASN A 365 9.98 -9.84 1.38
CA ASN A 365 9.36 -10.79 2.30
C ASN A 365 9.80 -10.62 3.76
N ASP A 366 10.07 -9.40 4.19
CA ASP A 366 10.44 -9.11 5.58
C ASP A 366 9.26 -8.64 6.46
N ASN A 367 8.06 -8.56 5.87
CA ASN A 367 6.76 -8.18 6.41
C ASN A 367 6.66 -6.69 6.77
N ASP A 368 7.38 -5.84 6.07
CA ASP A 368 7.08 -4.42 6.04
C ASP A 368 6.73 -3.96 4.61
N LEU A 369 6.12 -2.78 4.47
CA LEU A 369 5.69 -2.29 3.17
C LEU A 369 6.76 -1.42 2.54
N ASP A 370 7.16 -1.82 1.34
CA ASP A 370 8.06 -1.10 0.46
C ASP A 370 7.32 -0.24 -0.56
N ALA A 371 8.05 0.63 -1.24
CA ALA A 371 7.46 1.51 -2.23
C ALA A 371 8.25 1.54 -3.53
N ILE A 372 7.57 1.38 -4.66
CA ILE A 372 8.11 1.68 -5.98
C ILE A 372 7.42 2.93 -6.50
N ILE A 373 8.21 3.95 -6.84
CA ILE A 373 7.71 5.24 -7.32
C ILE A 373 8.30 5.51 -8.71
N ILE A 374 7.44 5.71 -9.67
CA ILE A 374 7.82 6.19 -10.99
C ILE A 374 7.28 7.60 -11.21
N GLY A 375 7.93 8.38 -12.05
CA GLY A 375 7.50 9.74 -12.35
C GLY A 375 8.62 10.59 -12.90
N ILE A 376 8.36 11.89 -13.01
CA ILE A 376 9.37 12.85 -13.47
C ILE A 376 10.00 13.52 -12.25
N ALA A 377 11.25 13.18 -11.95
CA ALA A 377 11.98 13.72 -10.82
C ALA A 377 12.50 15.15 -11.08
N GLN A 378 12.54 15.96 -10.02
CA GLN A 378 12.96 17.37 -10.13
C GLN A 378 14.45 17.58 -9.94
N LEU A 379 15.08 16.82 -9.07
CA LEU A 379 16.41 17.13 -8.54
C LEU A 379 17.53 16.19 -9.01
N SER A 380 17.19 15.02 -9.55
CA SER A 380 18.18 14.04 -9.97
C SER A 380 18.62 14.22 -11.41
N ASN A 381 19.82 13.67 -11.74
CA ASN A 381 20.28 13.57 -13.11
C ASN A 381 19.53 12.48 -13.89
N ASP A 382 18.91 11.54 -13.17
CA ASP A 382 18.13 10.41 -13.69
C ASP A 382 16.63 10.72 -13.58
N ILE A 383 16.17 11.68 -14.35
CA ILE A 383 14.86 12.34 -14.24
C ILE A 383 13.68 11.36 -14.37
N PHE A 384 13.85 10.23 -15.06
CA PHE A 384 12.79 9.28 -15.39
C PHE A 384 13.01 7.89 -14.79
N LYS A 385 14.06 7.72 -13.97
CA LYS A 385 14.38 6.44 -13.36
C LYS A 385 13.31 6.06 -12.31
N PRO A 386 12.71 4.86 -12.41
CA PRO A 386 11.94 4.30 -11.30
C PRO A 386 12.79 4.19 -10.04
N ARG A 387 12.18 4.41 -8.89
CA ARG A 387 12.84 4.32 -7.60
C ARG A 387 12.19 3.25 -6.76
N VAL A 388 13.02 2.36 -6.26
CA VAL A 388 12.65 1.33 -5.30
C VAL A 388 13.09 1.82 -3.93
N TYR A 389 12.20 1.82 -2.98
CA TYR A 389 12.47 2.15 -1.58
C TYR A 389 12.15 0.92 -0.74
N GLU A 390 13.18 0.35 -0.16
CA GLU A 390 13.03 -0.70 0.85
C GLU A 390 12.76 -0.04 2.20
N ASN A 391 11.75 -0.51 2.89
CA ASN A 391 11.44 -0.06 4.23
C ASN A 391 12.26 -0.89 5.21
N MET A 392 13.15 -0.25 5.90
CA MET A 392 14.07 -0.88 6.83
C MET A 392 13.53 -0.74 8.25
N LEU A 393 12.36 -1.32 8.53
CA LEU A 393 11.76 -1.20 9.84
C LEU A 393 12.71 -1.70 10.95
N THR A 394 13.12 -0.79 11.78
CA THR A 394 13.88 -1.14 12.97
C THR A 394 12.95 -1.19 14.16
N THR A 395 12.77 -2.36 14.75
CA THR A 395 12.11 -2.42 16.07
C THR A 395 12.79 -1.42 16.99
N LEU A 396 12.04 -0.42 17.48
CA LEU A 396 12.51 0.50 18.49
C LEU A 396 12.87 -0.26 19.77
N SER A 397 14.08 -0.84 19.80
CA SER A 397 14.73 -1.03 21.07
C SER A 397 15.16 0.37 21.55
N ASN A 398 14.57 0.86 22.64
CA ASN A 398 14.99 2.10 23.29
C ASN A 398 16.51 2.16 23.41
N GLY A 399 17.20 2.74 22.44
CA GLY A 399 18.64 3.00 22.49
C GLY A 399 19.45 2.48 21.31
N THR A 400 19.84 3.38 20.41
CA THR A 400 20.94 3.29 19.42
C THR A 400 21.03 2.01 18.59
N ALA A 401 20.68 2.10 17.31
CA ALA A 401 21.01 1.08 16.30
C ALA A 401 22.51 0.81 16.32
N VAL A 402 22.87 -0.38 16.75
CA VAL A 402 24.18 -0.96 16.49
C VAL A 402 23.91 -2.20 15.67
N ILE A 403 24.36 -2.21 14.42
CA ILE A 403 24.54 -3.43 13.64
C ILE A 403 25.48 -4.33 14.46
N GLY A 404 24.90 -5.17 15.30
CA GLY A 404 25.62 -6.06 16.20
C GLY A 404 25.08 -7.46 16.06
N LEU A 405 25.95 -8.37 15.72
CA LEU A 405 25.73 -9.81 15.75
C LEU A 405 24.81 -10.19 16.93
N LYS A 406 23.73 -10.88 16.65
CA LYS A 406 22.77 -11.36 17.64
C LYS A 406 23.50 -12.22 18.67
N GLU A 407 23.69 -11.71 19.87
CA GLU A 407 24.34 -12.48 20.95
C GLU A 407 23.36 -13.44 21.61
N ASN A 408 23.70 -14.70 21.67
CA ASN A 408 22.92 -15.68 22.40
C ASN A 408 23.24 -15.65 23.90
N ILE A 409 22.20 -15.58 24.73
CA ILE A 409 22.32 -15.82 26.18
C ILE A 409 22.09 -17.29 26.45
N VAL A 410 23.05 -17.92 27.05
CA VAL A 410 22.94 -19.31 27.53
C VAL A 410 22.62 -19.32 29.04
N LEU A 411 21.50 -19.92 29.43
CA LEU A 411 21.02 -20.06 30.79
C LEU A 411 21.13 -21.54 31.20
N TYR A 412 21.92 -21.86 32.25
CA TYR A 412 22.00 -23.23 32.73
C TYR A 412 22.19 -23.32 34.25
N PRO A 413 21.55 -24.30 34.92
CA PRO A 413 20.49 -25.13 34.38
C PRO A 413 19.22 -24.34 34.09
N ASN A 414 18.50 -24.69 33.03
CA ASN A 414 17.20 -24.14 32.73
C ASN A 414 16.30 -25.30 32.22
N PRO A 415 15.33 -25.74 33.00
CA PRO A 415 14.80 -25.18 34.25
C PRO A 415 15.76 -25.24 35.45
N THR A 416 15.65 -24.27 36.37
CA THR A 416 16.46 -24.16 37.57
C THR A 416 15.61 -24.29 38.85
N ALA A 417 16.25 -24.67 39.97
CA ALA A 417 15.68 -24.60 41.32
C ALA A 417 16.04 -23.28 42.04
N GLY A 418 16.36 -22.22 41.29
CA GLY A 418 16.66 -20.88 41.79
C GLY A 418 18.10 -20.43 41.53
N ASN A 419 19.05 -21.32 41.23
CA ASN A 419 20.41 -20.94 40.86
C ASN A 419 20.61 -21.11 39.34
N VAL A 420 20.98 -20.08 38.65
CA VAL A 420 21.19 -20.06 37.20
C VAL A 420 22.50 -19.38 36.85
N ASN A 421 23.29 -20.02 35.97
CA ASN A 421 24.44 -19.39 35.35
C ASN A 421 23.99 -18.72 34.06
N ILE A 422 24.47 -17.52 33.82
CA ILE A 422 24.20 -16.73 32.63
C ILE A 422 25.51 -16.50 31.90
N GLN A 423 25.59 -16.99 30.67
CA GLN A 423 26.78 -16.85 29.83
C GLN A 423 26.38 -16.16 28.52
N THR A 424 27.16 -15.20 28.05
CA THR A 424 27.06 -14.54 26.76
C THR A 424 28.15 -15.01 25.81
N GLU A 425 27.85 -15.20 24.53
CA GLU A 425 28.79 -15.89 23.61
C GLU A 425 30.00 -15.04 23.19
N HIS A 426 29.87 -13.72 23.02
CA HIS A 426 30.92 -12.90 22.38
C HIS A 426 31.29 -11.61 23.11
N THR A 427 30.46 -11.04 23.96
CA THR A 427 30.75 -9.82 24.71
C THR A 427 30.34 -9.93 26.18
N PHE A 428 30.91 -9.10 27.02
CA PHE A 428 30.51 -9.05 28.44
C PHE A 428 29.18 -8.30 28.56
N ALA A 429 28.13 -8.97 29.03
CA ALA A 429 26.93 -8.26 29.43
C ALA A 429 27.28 -7.23 30.53
N THR A 430 26.84 -5.99 30.36
CA THR A 430 27.05 -4.93 31.34
C THR A 430 25.94 -4.93 32.40
N SER A 431 24.77 -5.46 32.08
CA SER A 431 23.69 -5.63 33.06
C SER A 431 22.75 -6.79 32.72
N ILE A 432 22.13 -7.36 33.76
CA ILE A 432 21.06 -8.35 33.64
C ILE A 432 19.84 -7.86 34.40
N LYS A 433 18.68 -7.99 33.79
CA LYS A 433 17.37 -7.78 34.42
C LYS A 433 16.50 -9.00 34.20
N ILE A 434 15.72 -9.39 35.22
CA ILE A 434 14.82 -10.52 35.13
C ILE A 434 13.41 -10.01 35.48
N TYR A 435 12.45 -10.35 34.66
CA TYR A 435 11.04 -9.94 34.80
C TYR A 435 10.16 -11.17 34.93
N ASN A 436 9.08 -11.06 35.68
CA ASN A 436 7.99 -12.03 35.67
C ASN A 436 7.07 -11.83 34.47
N LEU A 437 6.05 -12.70 34.28
CA LEU A 437 5.14 -12.66 33.14
C LEU A 437 4.23 -11.41 33.06
N ILE A 438 4.11 -10.64 34.14
CA ILE A 438 3.37 -9.38 34.17
C ILE A 438 4.28 -8.16 34.00
N GLY A 439 5.57 -8.38 33.60
CA GLY A 439 6.53 -7.30 33.38
C GLY A 439 7.16 -6.70 34.62
N GLU A 440 6.92 -7.25 35.82
CA GLU A 440 7.51 -6.76 37.07
C GLU A 440 8.98 -7.19 37.18
N LEU A 441 9.87 -6.24 37.45
CA LEU A 441 11.29 -6.49 37.65
C LEU A 441 11.55 -7.23 38.97
N VAL A 442 12.01 -8.47 38.90
CA VAL A 442 12.26 -9.34 40.05
C VAL A 442 13.74 -9.49 40.42
N PHE A 443 14.63 -9.12 39.49
CA PHE A 443 16.09 -9.12 39.72
C PHE A 443 16.78 -8.13 38.77
N SER A 444 17.82 -7.43 39.27
CA SER A 444 18.71 -6.60 38.44
C SER A 444 20.12 -6.65 38.98
N GLN A 445 21.10 -6.75 38.11
CA GLN A 445 22.52 -6.71 38.42
C GLN A 445 23.29 -6.01 37.30
N ASP A 446 24.13 -5.03 37.68
CA ASP A 446 25.05 -4.35 36.78
C ASP A 446 26.49 -4.82 37.00
N ASN A 447 27.40 -4.48 36.06
CA ASN A 447 28.83 -4.78 36.11
C ASN A 447 29.14 -6.30 36.23
N LEU A 448 28.68 -7.03 35.25
CA LEU A 448 28.78 -8.50 35.20
C LEU A 448 30.17 -8.99 34.77
N ASN A 449 30.52 -10.18 35.25
CA ASN A 449 31.68 -10.93 34.78
C ASN A 449 31.27 -11.89 33.64
N PRO A 450 32.22 -12.49 32.88
CA PRO A 450 31.87 -13.39 31.76
C PRO A 450 30.98 -14.57 32.13
N ASN A 451 31.08 -15.05 33.36
CA ASN A 451 30.25 -16.12 33.91
C ASN A 451 29.62 -15.62 35.19
N ASN A 452 28.35 -15.36 35.19
CA ASN A 452 27.59 -14.89 36.35
C ASN A 452 26.70 -16.02 36.88
N GLN A 453 26.82 -16.33 38.13
CA GLN A 453 25.89 -17.18 38.83
C GLN A 453 24.93 -16.31 39.64
N ILE A 454 23.63 -16.44 39.37
CA ILE A 454 22.59 -15.71 40.04
C ILE A 454 21.75 -16.67 40.88
N SER A 455 21.42 -16.25 42.07
CA SER A 455 20.50 -16.97 42.96
C SER A 455 19.20 -16.19 43.05
N LEU A 456 18.11 -16.81 42.58
CA LEU A 456 16.76 -16.21 42.54
C LEU A 456 15.88 -16.93 43.56
N GLN A 457 15.34 -16.17 44.51
CA GLN A 457 14.31 -16.65 45.43
C GLN A 457 12.92 -16.21 44.95
N GLN A 458 12.51 -16.80 43.84
CA GLN A 458 11.25 -16.47 43.19
C GLN A 458 10.32 -17.70 43.10
N PRO A 459 9.00 -17.54 43.10
CA PRO A 459 8.07 -18.65 42.93
C PRO A 459 8.33 -19.44 41.64
N SER A 460 7.89 -20.71 41.62
CA SER A 460 7.94 -21.52 40.40
C SER A 460 7.16 -20.84 39.29
N GLY A 461 7.76 -20.70 38.12
CA GLY A 461 7.15 -19.97 37.01
C GLY A 461 8.11 -19.72 35.86
N ILE A 462 7.61 -18.96 34.88
CA ILE A 462 8.36 -18.48 33.70
C ILE A 462 8.78 -17.04 33.95
N TYR A 463 10.03 -16.75 33.61
CA TYR A 463 10.62 -15.43 33.73
C TYR A 463 11.35 -15.07 32.42
N MET A 464 11.45 -13.78 32.14
CA MET A 464 12.21 -13.26 31.02
C MET A 464 13.54 -12.68 31.54
N VAL A 465 14.64 -13.17 31.03
CA VAL A 465 15.99 -12.64 31.31
C VAL A 465 16.40 -11.72 30.18
N VAL A 466 16.76 -10.49 30.51
CA VAL A 466 17.25 -9.47 29.57
C VAL A 466 18.70 -9.18 29.98
N ALA A 467 19.64 -9.47 29.10
CA ALA A 467 21.05 -9.10 29.28
C ALA A 467 21.40 -7.97 28.29
N LYS A 468 22.06 -6.95 28.79
CA LYS A 468 22.50 -5.78 28.00
C LYS A 468 24.04 -5.76 27.99
N SER A 469 24.61 -5.62 26.79
CA SER A 469 26.02 -5.30 26.55
C SER A 469 26.22 -3.85 26.14
N MET A 470 27.42 -3.41 25.80
CA MET A 470 27.63 -2.04 25.29
C MET A 470 26.85 -1.77 23.98
N ASN A 471 26.65 -2.80 23.16
CA ASN A 471 26.21 -2.68 21.78
C ASN A 471 25.02 -3.61 21.43
N SER A 472 24.50 -4.39 22.39
CA SER A 472 23.40 -5.32 22.13
C SER A 472 22.54 -5.57 23.37
N THR A 473 21.31 -6.00 23.14
CA THR A 473 20.39 -6.50 24.16
C THR A 473 19.89 -7.87 23.73
N SER A 474 20.00 -8.84 24.58
CA SER A 474 19.57 -10.21 24.33
C SER A 474 18.56 -10.66 25.36
N THR A 475 17.58 -11.44 24.92
CA THR A 475 16.53 -11.98 25.80
C THR A 475 16.52 -13.50 25.79
N SER A 476 16.19 -14.11 26.92
CA SER A 476 16.02 -15.55 27.03
C SER A 476 14.98 -15.93 28.09
N LYS A 477 14.32 -17.04 27.87
CA LYS A 477 13.32 -17.60 28.79
C LYS A 477 13.99 -18.38 29.92
N LEU A 478 13.67 -18.07 31.16
CA LEU A 478 14.09 -18.82 32.38
C LEU A 478 12.87 -19.51 33.00
N ILE A 479 13.03 -20.77 33.37
CA ILE A 479 12.00 -21.53 34.08
C ILE A 479 12.54 -21.87 35.48
N ILE A 480 11.80 -21.43 36.53
CA ILE A 480 12.06 -21.78 37.92
C ILE A 480 11.05 -22.88 38.34
N LYS A 481 11.55 -23.96 38.92
CA LYS A 481 10.78 -25.12 39.43
C LYS A 481 10.48 -25.03 40.91
#